data_f07df6deac876974fa74aefbcd05cd64
#
_entry.id   f07df6deac876974fa74aefbcd05cd64
#
_cell.length_a   1.000
_cell.length_b   1.000
_cell.length_c   1.000
_cell.angle_alpha   90.00
_cell.angle_beta   90.00
_cell.angle_gamma   90.00
#
_symmetry.space_group_name_H-M   'P 1'
#
loop_
_entity.id
_entity.type
_entity.pdbx_description
1 polymer ?
#
loop_
_entity_poly.entity_id
_entity_poly.type
_entity_poly.pdbx_seq_one_letter_code
_entity_poly.pdbx_strand_id
1 'polypeptide(L)'
;VSIELVLIPVGIAVAQSVGSMIEKHKQGGNTYKIQTVMKRQHLLQKAIEQYGCNVHEINQQNYQTEIGDIKIYFQQNEHDIFEAVFDESVEQQDALEFLENLHSEYKYLIQQETYKKLIQQASQKGLELESEEVQQDRSILLTFNVNTIGR
;
A
#
# COMPACT_ATOMS: atom_id res chain seq x y z
N VAL A 1 14.26 24.00 -21.10
CA VAL A 1 13.31 22.93 -21.45
C VAL A 1 12.77 22.32 -20.19
N SER A 2 11.47 22.24 -20.09
CA SER A 2 10.78 21.66 -18.93
C SER A 2 10.27 20.27 -19.30
N ILE A 3 10.39 19.35 -18.33
CA ILE A 3 9.83 18.00 -18.43
C ILE A 3 8.75 17.86 -17.36
N GLU A 4 7.59 17.39 -17.79
CA GLU A 4 6.49 17.11 -16.88
C GLU A 4 6.37 15.59 -16.66
N LEU A 5 6.30 15.21 -15.38
CA LEU A 5 6.06 13.84 -14.97
C LEU A 5 4.85 13.79 -14.06
N VAL A 6 3.96 12.83 -14.32
CA VAL A 6 2.79 12.60 -13.47
C VAL A 6 3.04 11.36 -12.63
N LEU A 7 3.10 11.55 -11.34
CA LEU A 7 3.23 10.47 -10.38
C LEU A 7 1.84 10.02 -9.96
N ILE A 8 1.35 8.99 -10.63
CA ILE A 8 0.03 8.41 -10.35
C ILE A 8 0.16 7.45 -9.18
N PRO A 9 -0.75 7.49 -8.17
CA PRO A 9 -0.80 6.43 -7.15
C PRO A 9 -0.93 5.10 -7.87
N VAL A 10 -0.08 4.14 -7.52
CA VAL A 10 -0.01 2.86 -8.25
C VAL A 10 -1.41 2.28 -8.39
N GLY A 11 -1.93 2.32 -9.61
CA GLY A 11 -3.27 1.86 -9.93
C GLY A 11 -3.34 0.35 -9.92
N ILE A 12 -3.29 -0.21 -8.72
CA ILE A 12 -3.57 -1.63 -8.59
C ILE A 12 -5.10 -1.74 -8.55
N ALA A 13 -5.66 -2.41 -9.53
CA ALA A 13 -7.10 -2.67 -9.59
C ALA A 13 -7.46 -3.69 -8.52
N VAL A 14 -7.46 -3.24 -7.26
CA VAL A 14 -7.60 -4.11 -6.11
C VAL A 14 -9.05 -4.53 -5.88
N ALA A 15 -9.98 -3.63 -6.18
CA ALA A 15 -11.37 -3.83 -5.78
C ALA A 15 -12.06 -5.02 -6.46
N GLN A 16 -11.61 -5.41 -7.65
CA GLN A 16 -12.23 -6.51 -8.39
C GLN A 16 -11.56 -7.87 -8.13
N SER A 17 -10.28 -7.86 -7.76
CA SER A 17 -9.53 -9.10 -7.53
C SER A 17 -9.64 -9.61 -6.10
N VAL A 18 -9.84 -8.73 -5.12
CA VAL A 18 -9.88 -9.11 -3.70
C VAL A 18 -11.14 -9.92 -3.38
N GLY A 19 -12.29 -9.53 -3.94
CA GLY A 19 -13.56 -10.24 -3.70
C GLY A 19 -13.61 -11.67 -4.23
N SER A 20 -12.82 -11.98 -5.27
CA SER A 20 -12.75 -13.33 -5.85
C SER A 20 -11.73 -14.23 -5.17
N MET A 21 -10.90 -13.68 -4.27
CA MET A 21 -9.81 -14.40 -3.61
C MET A 21 -10.10 -14.76 -2.15
N ILE A 22 -11.37 -14.83 -1.79
CA ILE A 22 -11.78 -15.24 -0.44
C ILE A 22 -11.72 -16.76 -0.34
N GLU A 23 -10.79 -17.26 0.43
CA GLU A 23 -10.67 -18.68 0.74
C GLU A 23 -11.14 -18.95 2.18
N LYS A 24 -12.07 -19.88 2.31
CA LYS A 24 -12.50 -20.33 3.65
C LYS A 24 -11.58 -21.42 4.15
N HIS A 25 -10.88 -21.13 5.25
CA HIS A 25 -10.05 -22.12 5.93
C HIS A 25 -10.81 -22.78 7.07
N LYS A 26 -10.81 -24.11 7.06
CA LYS A 26 -11.46 -24.94 8.09
C LYS A 26 -10.51 -25.45 9.17
N GLN A 27 -9.26 -25.02 9.21
CA GLN A 27 -8.30 -25.55 10.19
C GLN A 27 -8.20 -24.63 11.42
N GLY A 28 -8.59 -25.15 12.57
CA GLY A 28 -8.27 -24.58 13.88
C GLY A 28 -9.07 -23.37 14.33
N GLY A 29 -10.26 -23.18 13.81
CA GLY A 29 -11.12 -22.04 14.08
C GLY A 29 -11.77 -21.57 12.80
N ASN A 30 -12.91 -20.95 12.95
CA ASN A 30 -13.68 -20.49 11.80
C ASN A 30 -13.09 -19.16 11.30
N THR A 31 -12.10 -19.24 10.43
CA THR A 31 -11.47 -18.08 9.80
C THR A 31 -11.58 -18.16 8.29
N TYR A 32 -11.45 -17.02 7.64
CA TYR A 32 -11.32 -16.94 6.19
C TYR A 32 -10.15 -16.02 5.82
N LYS A 33 -9.57 -16.25 4.65
CA LYS A 33 -8.46 -15.46 4.15
C LYS A 33 -8.88 -14.64 2.93
N ILE A 34 -8.37 -13.43 2.87
CA ILE A 34 -8.47 -12.57 1.69
C ILE A 34 -7.05 -12.26 1.25
N GLN A 35 -6.71 -12.64 0.02
CA GLN A 35 -5.41 -12.29 -0.55
C GLN A 35 -5.38 -10.81 -0.89
N THR A 36 -4.31 -10.13 -0.46
CA THR A 36 -4.08 -8.74 -0.80
C THR A 36 -3.13 -8.62 -1.98
N VAL A 37 -2.75 -7.42 -2.34
CA VAL A 37 -1.70 -7.14 -3.34
C VAL A 37 -0.45 -6.56 -2.69
N MET A 38 -0.42 -6.51 -1.37
CA MET A 38 0.67 -5.93 -0.60
C MET A 38 1.80 -6.95 -0.45
N LYS A 39 3.03 -6.52 -0.72
CA LYS A 39 4.22 -7.38 -0.66
C LYS A 39 5.29 -6.88 0.31
N ARG A 40 5.32 -5.58 0.55
CA ARG A 40 6.42 -4.95 1.30
C ARG A 40 6.03 -4.79 2.77
N GLN A 41 6.75 -5.51 3.64
CA GLN A 41 6.45 -5.61 5.06
C GLN A 41 6.40 -4.25 5.75
N HIS A 42 7.43 -3.43 5.57
CA HIS A 42 7.50 -2.14 6.25
C HIS A 42 6.42 -1.16 5.81
N LEU A 43 5.96 -1.26 4.56
CA LEU A 43 4.86 -0.43 4.06
C LEU A 43 3.52 -0.90 4.59
N LEU A 44 3.32 -2.22 4.70
CA LEU A 44 2.13 -2.77 5.33
C LEU A 44 2.03 -2.33 6.79
N GLN A 45 3.12 -2.45 7.53
CA GLN A 45 3.17 -2.03 8.93
C GLN A 45 2.84 -0.54 9.08
N LYS A 46 3.45 0.32 8.28
CA LYS A 46 3.15 1.76 8.26
C LYS A 46 1.70 2.05 7.88
N ALA A 47 1.16 1.35 6.89
CA ALA A 47 -0.21 1.54 6.45
C ALA A 47 -1.20 1.21 7.58
N ILE A 48 -0.96 0.11 8.30
CA ILE A 48 -1.79 -0.27 9.45
C ILE A 48 -1.70 0.78 10.55
N GLU A 49 -0.50 1.25 10.85
CA GLU A 49 -0.28 2.30 11.87
C GLU A 49 -0.95 3.61 11.49
N GLN A 50 -0.88 4.02 10.22
CA GLN A 50 -1.53 5.23 9.73
C GLN A 50 -3.06 5.12 9.75
N TYR A 51 -3.57 3.92 9.57
CA TYR A 51 -5.00 3.66 9.71
C TYR A 51 -5.48 3.82 11.16
N GLY A 52 -4.56 3.83 12.12
CA GLY A 52 -4.84 4.02 13.54
C GLY A 52 -4.85 2.73 14.34
N CYS A 53 -4.36 1.65 13.77
CA CYS A 53 -4.29 0.35 14.42
C CYS A 53 -2.88 0.07 14.94
N ASN A 54 -2.80 -0.68 16.03
CA ASN A 54 -1.53 -1.17 16.53
C ASN A 54 -1.11 -2.42 15.78
N VAL A 55 0.20 -2.55 15.54
CA VAL A 55 0.76 -3.70 14.86
C VAL A 55 1.63 -4.48 15.84
N HIS A 56 1.36 -5.76 15.95
CA HIS A 56 2.20 -6.71 16.71
C HIS A 56 2.86 -7.66 15.72
N GLU A 57 4.18 -7.62 15.66
CA GLU A 57 4.94 -8.57 14.86
C GLU A 57 5.01 -9.90 15.60
N ILE A 58 4.48 -10.96 14.98
CA ILE A 58 4.53 -12.32 15.53
C ILE A 58 5.86 -12.97 15.12
N ASN A 59 6.23 -12.81 13.85
CA ASN A 59 7.53 -13.22 13.30
C ASN A 59 7.80 -12.37 12.04
N GLN A 60 8.89 -12.63 11.35
CA GLN A 60 9.31 -11.82 10.19
C GLN A 60 8.28 -11.75 9.05
N GLN A 61 7.33 -12.69 9.02
CA GLN A 61 6.36 -12.80 7.92
C GLN A 61 4.90 -12.68 8.37
N ASN A 62 4.67 -12.57 9.67
CA ASN A 62 3.33 -12.57 10.23
C ASN A 62 3.14 -11.39 11.17
N TYR A 63 2.05 -10.68 10.98
CA TYR A 63 1.65 -9.53 11.78
C TYR A 63 0.25 -9.73 12.33
N GLN A 64 -0.01 -9.16 13.47
CA GLN A 64 -1.35 -9.11 14.05
C GLN A 64 -1.72 -7.66 14.31
N THR A 65 -2.95 -7.30 13.98
CA THR A 65 -3.54 -6.02 14.37
C THR A 65 -4.90 -6.25 15.01
N GLU A 66 -5.37 -5.26 15.75
CA GLU A 66 -6.67 -5.29 16.40
C GLU A 66 -7.47 -4.05 16.07
N ILE A 67 -8.73 -4.25 15.75
CA ILE A 67 -9.71 -3.18 15.55
C ILE A 67 -10.88 -3.46 16.49
N GLY A 68 -10.97 -2.67 17.57
CA GLY A 68 -11.91 -3.00 18.63
C GLY A 68 -11.58 -4.37 19.23
N ASP A 69 -12.54 -5.28 19.21
CA ASP A 69 -12.37 -6.66 19.67
C ASP A 69 -11.98 -7.64 18.57
N ILE A 70 -11.77 -7.14 17.35
CA ILE A 70 -11.48 -7.96 16.18
C ILE A 70 -9.97 -8.06 15.98
N LYS A 71 -9.47 -9.29 15.93
CA LYS A 71 -8.07 -9.59 15.61
C LYS A 71 -7.95 -9.94 14.13
N ILE A 72 -7.01 -9.32 13.46
CA ILE A 72 -6.71 -9.57 12.06
C ILE A 72 -5.27 -10.01 11.96
N TYR A 73 -5.03 -11.13 11.29
CA TYR A 73 -3.69 -11.64 11.06
C TYR A 73 -3.31 -11.40 9.61
N PHE A 74 -2.09 -10.95 9.41
CA PHE A 74 -1.48 -10.83 8.09
C PHE A 74 -0.34 -11.83 7.99
N GLN A 75 -0.40 -12.71 7.02
CA GLN A 75 0.63 -13.71 6.75
C GLN A 75 1.07 -13.60 5.30
N GLN A 76 2.35 -13.79 5.05
CA GLN A 76 2.91 -13.76 3.71
C GLN A 76 2.87 -15.16 3.10
N ASN A 77 2.36 -15.27 1.88
CA ASN A 77 2.27 -16.54 1.17
C ASN A 77 3.59 -16.85 0.42
N GLU A 78 3.59 -17.96 -0.33
CA GLU A 78 4.76 -18.43 -1.10
C GLU A 78 5.18 -17.47 -2.23
N HIS A 79 4.31 -16.51 -2.61
CA HIS A 79 4.59 -15.47 -3.61
C HIS A 79 4.95 -14.13 -2.99
N ASP A 80 5.26 -14.12 -1.70
CA ASP A 80 5.56 -12.93 -0.92
C ASP A 80 4.41 -11.91 -0.84
N ILE A 81 3.18 -12.36 -1.09
CA ILE A 81 1.98 -11.53 -1.02
C ILE A 81 1.32 -11.74 0.34
N PHE A 82 0.93 -10.65 0.99
CA PHE A 82 0.23 -10.74 2.25
C PHE A 82 -1.22 -11.16 2.08
N GLU A 83 -1.65 -12.08 2.92
CA GLU A 83 -3.02 -12.51 3.06
C GLU A 83 -3.55 -12.05 4.42
N ALA A 84 -4.77 -11.50 4.42
CA ALA A 84 -5.44 -11.09 5.65
C ALA A 84 -6.35 -12.23 6.12
N VAL A 85 -6.22 -12.61 7.37
CA VAL A 85 -7.01 -13.68 7.99
C VAL A 85 -7.97 -13.05 8.98
N PHE A 86 -9.26 -13.26 8.76
CA PHE A 86 -10.35 -12.73 9.58
C PHE A 86 -11.10 -13.85 10.28
N ASP A 87 -11.62 -13.56 11.47
CA ASP A 87 -12.56 -14.44 12.14
C ASP A 87 -13.87 -14.52 11.33
N GLU A 88 -14.51 -15.69 11.37
CA GLU A 88 -15.77 -15.91 10.64
C GLU A 88 -16.90 -14.96 11.09
N SER A 89 -16.83 -14.44 12.31
CA SER A 89 -17.80 -13.46 12.81
C SER A 89 -17.72 -12.11 12.11
N VAL A 90 -16.62 -11.81 11.43
CA VAL A 90 -16.47 -10.57 10.68
C VAL A 90 -17.16 -10.72 9.33
N GLU A 91 -18.10 -9.82 9.04
CA GLU A 91 -18.76 -9.83 7.74
C GLU A 91 -17.75 -9.56 6.62
N GLN A 92 -17.88 -10.32 5.53
CA GLN A 92 -16.97 -10.20 4.40
C GLN A 92 -16.91 -8.79 3.82
N GLN A 93 -18.06 -8.10 3.79
CA GLN A 93 -18.13 -6.74 3.29
C GLN A 93 -17.31 -5.78 4.15
N ASP A 94 -17.38 -5.92 5.48
CA ASP A 94 -16.59 -5.10 6.41
C ASP A 94 -15.09 -5.37 6.26
N ALA A 95 -14.72 -6.63 6.07
CA ALA A 95 -13.34 -7.04 5.83
C ALA A 95 -12.80 -6.43 4.51
N LEU A 96 -13.59 -6.48 3.45
CA LEU A 96 -13.22 -5.90 2.15
C LEU A 96 -13.07 -4.39 2.24
N GLU A 97 -13.98 -3.71 2.90
CA GLU A 97 -13.92 -2.26 3.10
C GLU A 97 -12.66 -1.86 3.88
N PHE A 98 -12.36 -2.59 4.94
CA PHE A 98 -11.12 -2.37 5.70
C PHE A 98 -9.89 -2.53 4.81
N LEU A 99 -9.83 -3.60 4.01
CA LEU A 99 -8.70 -3.85 3.11
C LEU A 99 -8.59 -2.81 2.00
N GLU A 100 -9.70 -2.32 1.46
CA GLU A 100 -9.68 -1.23 0.48
C GLU A 100 -9.06 0.04 1.07
N ASN A 101 -9.45 0.39 2.28
CA ASN A 101 -8.90 1.56 2.97
C ASN A 101 -7.41 1.36 3.28
N LEU A 102 -7.03 0.17 3.70
CA LEU A 102 -5.64 -0.17 3.97
C LEU A 102 -4.80 -0.13 2.68
N HIS A 103 -5.33 -0.63 1.58
CA HIS A 103 -4.68 -0.55 0.27
C HIS A 103 -4.47 0.90 -0.17
N SER A 104 -5.42 1.78 0.10
CA SER A 104 -5.27 3.21 -0.23
C SER A 104 -4.10 3.83 0.52
N GLU A 105 -3.95 3.52 1.80
CA GLU A 105 -2.81 3.98 2.59
C GLU A 105 -1.49 3.39 2.10
N TYR A 106 -1.49 2.12 1.77
CA TYR A 106 -0.32 1.42 1.22
C TYR A 106 0.13 2.04 -0.11
N LYS A 107 -0.79 2.30 -1.02
CA LYS A 107 -0.51 2.96 -2.30
C LYS A 107 0.07 4.35 -2.12
N TYR A 108 -0.48 5.10 -1.18
CA TYR A 108 0.01 6.44 -0.85
C TYR A 108 1.47 6.39 -0.36
N LEU A 109 1.80 5.42 0.48
CA LEU A 109 3.16 5.22 0.96
C LEU A 109 4.13 4.85 -0.18
N ILE A 110 3.70 4.00 -1.11
CA ILE A 110 4.50 3.68 -2.31
C ILE A 110 4.74 4.95 -3.14
N GLN A 111 3.71 5.75 -3.34
CA GLN A 111 3.83 7.01 -4.08
C GLN A 111 4.85 7.94 -3.42
N GLN A 112 4.82 8.06 -2.11
CA GLN A 112 5.77 8.90 -1.38
C GLN A 112 7.20 8.39 -1.48
N GLU A 113 7.44 7.09 -1.39
CA GLU A 113 8.77 6.51 -1.60
C GLU A 113 9.27 6.74 -3.02
N THR A 114 8.41 6.54 -4.01
CA THR A 114 8.73 6.78 -5.42
C THR A 114 9.05 8.25 -5.65
N TYR A 115 8.29 9.15 -5.05
CA TYR A 115 8.53 10.58 -5.10
C TYR A 115 9.92 10.93 -4.57
N LYS A 116 10.28 10.45 -3.39
CA LYS A 116 11.60 10.70 -2.79
C LYS A 116 12.73 10.21 -3.67
N LYS A 117 12.61 9.00 -4.21
CA LYS A 117 13.61 8.43 -5.12
C LYS A 117 13.72 9.24 -6.40
N LEU A 118 12.59 9.65 -6.96
CA LEU A 118 12.55 10.42 -8.19
C LEU A 118 13.26 11.78 -8.01
N ILE A 119 12.96 12.49 -6.93
CA ILE A 119 13.59 13.77 -6.62
C ILE A 119 15.11 13.61 -6.45
N GLN A 120 15.53 12.60 -5.72
CA GLN A 120 16.95 12.32 -5.50
C GLN A 120 17.66 11.98 -6.81
N GLN A 121 17.07 11.14 -7.66
CA GLN A 121 17.64 10.76 -8.95
C GLN A 121 17.66 11.94 -9.94
N ALA A 122 16.60 12.75 -9.93
CA ALA A 122 16.50 13.91 -10.78
C ALA A 122 17.62 14.91 -10.48
N SER A 123 17.88 15.18 -9.20
CA SER A 123 18.99 16.06 -8.79
C SER A 123 20.34 15.56 -9.30
N GLN A 124 20.57 14.25 -9.23
CA GLN A 124 21.82 13.64 -9.73
C GLN A 124 21.96 13.76 -11.25
N LYS A 125 20.86 13.85 -11.98
CA LYS A 125 20.84 13.96 -13.45
C LYS A 125 20.75 15.39 -13.97
N GLY A 126 20.88 16.38 -13.09
CA GLY A 126 20.82 17.79 -13.45
C GLY A 126 19.41 18.31 -13.68
N LEU A 127 18.41 17.63 -13.17
CA LEU A 127 17.03 18.08 -13.21
C LEU A 127 16.68 18.79 -11.89
N GLU A 128 16.09 19.96 -11.99
CA GLU A 128 15.62 20.72 -10.84
C GLU A 128 14.09 20.74 -10.80
N LEU A 129 13.52 20.45 -9.65
CA LEU A 129 12.08 20.53 -9.46
C LEU A 129 11.63 21.99 -9.52
N GLU A 130 10.83 22.31 -10.52
CA GLU A 130 10.31 23.64 -10.75
C GLU A 130 8.95 23.86 -10.08
N SER A 131 8.08 22.86 -10.18
CA SER A 131 6.78 22.90 -9.54
C SER A 131 6.26 21.51 -9.20
N GLU A 132 5.39 21.47 -8.20
CA GLU A 132 4.71 20.28 -7.72
C GLU A 132 3.24 20.62 -7.50
N GLU A 133 2.34 19.84 -8.07
CA GLU A 133 0.91 20.04 -7.93
C GLU A 133 0.22 18.72 -7.61
N VAL A 134 -0.46 18.67 -6.47
CA VAL A 134 -1.23 17.50 -6.05
C VAL A 134 -2.64 17.62 -6.63
N GLN A 135 -3.04 16.63 -7.41
CA GLN A 135 -4.35 16.58 -8.05
C GLN A 135 -5.42 16.02 -7.11
N GLN A 136 -6.69 16.14 -7.51
CA GLN A 136 -7.81 15.63 -6.72
C GLN A 136 -7.79 14.11 -6.54
N ASP A 137 -7.25 13.39 -7.50
CA ASP A 137 -7.09 11.93 -7.47
C ASP A 137 -5.84 11.46 -6.71
N ARG A 138 -5.17 12.39 -6.00
CA ARG A 138 -3.89 12.20 -5.31
C ARG A 138 -2.70 11.96 -6.23
N SER A 139 -2.84 12.06 -7.54
CA SER A 139 -1.68 12.10 -8.42
C SER A 139 -0.89 13.38 -8.20
N ILE A 140 0.41 13.33 -8.48
CA ILE A 140 1.30 14.48 -8.33
C ILE A 140 1.90 14.81 -9.67
N LEU A 141 1.63 16.03 -10.14
CA LEU A 141 2.26 16.57 -11.35
C LEU A 141 3.57 17.25 -10.95
N LEU A 142 4.67 16.73 -11.47
CA LEU A 142 6.00 17.25 -11.23
C LEU A 142 6.53 17.88 -12.50
N THR A 143 6.96 19.13 -12.41
CA THR A 143 7.61 19.83 -13.51
C THR A 143 9.07 20.05 -13.16
N PHE A 144 9.96 19.53 -13.99
CA PHE A 144 11.40 19.66 -13.83
C PHE A 144 11.99 20.59 -14.88
N ASN A 145 12.90 21.43 -14.47
CA ASN A 145 13.70 22.21 -15.37
C ASN A 145 14.98 21.44 -15.73
N VAL A 146 15.20 21.25 -17.01
CA VAL A 146 16.42 20.59 -17.49
C VAL A 146 17.55 21.61 -17.50
N ASN A 147 18.53 21.42 -16.62
CA ASN A 147 19.69 22.27 -16.59
C ASN A 147 20.66 21.90 -17.73
N THR A 148 20.65 22.68 -18.80
CA THR A 148 21.48 22.46 -19.96
C THR A 148 22.89 23.11 -19.84
N ILE A 149 23.21 23.69 -18.69
CA ILE A 149 24.45 24.44 -18.48
C ILE A 149 25.62 23.51 -18.08
N GLY A 150 25.40 22.22 -18.03
CA GLY A 150 26.43 21.24 -17.71
C GLY A 150 27.28 20.81 -18.90
N ARG A 151 27.75 21.74 -19.68
CA ARG A 151 28.68 21.42 -20.76
C ARG A 151 30.11 21.49 -20.33
#